data_6892df74c19e6f7c538d8738839b02b3
#
_entry.id   6892df74c19e6f7c538d8738839b02b3
#
_cell.length_a   1.000
_cell.length_b   1.000
_cell.length_c   1.000
_cell.angle_alpha   90.00
_cell.angle_beta   90.00
_cell.angle_gamma   90.00
#
_symmetry.space_group_name_H-M   'P 1'
#
loop_
_entity.id
_entity.type
_entity.pdbx_description
1 polymer ?
#
loop_
_entity_poly.entity_id
_entity_poly.type
_entity_poly.pdbx_seq_one_letter_code
_entity_poly.pdbx_strand_id
1 'polypeptide(L)'
;MSSLNMALESKPDFGACMERVEAWFEGELLDRPPVRFSRHNAEFEVEGERLEGEALRARWFDVEGQVQAFLASIKGRRFNGETFPVFWPNLGPEVYAAFYGCPLVYGEVTSWAVHCVETRADLARLRFDPECEYMAALDALTRRALELAPGRFIVGYTDLHPGIDTAVAWRGQEPFWPKTIVTVFV
;
A
#
# COMPACT_ATOMS: atom_id res chain seq x y z
N MET A 1 -7.27 24.37 13.83
CA MET A 1 -7.60 23.24 12.90
C MET A 1 -8.62 22.37 13.60
N SER A 2 -9.63 21.86 12.89
CA SER A 2 -10.67 21.04 13.51
C SER A 2 -10.06 19.71 13.91
N SER A 3 -9.94 19.42 15.21
CA SER A 3 -9.55 18.11 15.70
C SER A 3 -10.46 17.06 15.04
N LEU A 4 -9.87 16.09 14.37
CA LEU A 4 -10.59 14.93 13.86
C LEU A 4 -11.24 14.20 15.05
N ASN A 5 -12.46 14.60 15.37
CA ASN A 5 -13.23 13.96 16.45
C ASN A 5 -13.78 12.62 15.96
N MET A 6 -12.86 11.70 15.65
CA MET A 6 -13.16 10.35 15.19
C MET A 6 -12.79 9.36 16.29
N ALA A 7 -13.76 8.58 16.72
CA ALA A 7 -13.53 7.48 17.65
C ALA A 7 -13.38 6.17 16.87
N LEU A 8 -12.42 5.34 17.27
CA LEU A 8 -12.26 3.99 16.75
C LEU A 8 -12.56 2.98 17.86
N GLU A 9 -13.38 1.96 17.57
CA GLU A 9 -13.78 0.93 18.53
C GLU A 9 -12.58 0.24 19.21
N SER A 10 -11.52 -0.05 18.45
CA SER A 10 -10.31 -0.71 18.94
C SER A 10 -9.23 0.25 19.45
N LYS A 11 -9.47 1.58 19.38
CA LYS A 11 -8.54 2.64 19.77
C LYS A 11 -9.29 3.82 20.42
N PRO A 12 -9.74 3.68 21.66
CA PRO A 12 -10.54 4.72 22.32
C PRO A 12 -9.82 6.07 22.50
N ASP A 13 -8.48 6.04 22.61
CA ASP A 13 -7.60 7.21 22.72
C ASP A 13 -7.09 7.74 21.37
N PHE A 14 -7.79 7.42 20.27
CA PHE A 14 -7.37 7.82 18.91
C PHE A 14 -7.21 9.34 18.77
N GLY A 15 -8.11 10.14 19.34
CA GLY A 15 -8.00 11.60 19.33
C GLY A 15 -6.67 12.10 19.93
N ALA A 16 -6.33 11.64 21.14
CA ALA A 16 -5.07 11.98 21.78
C ALA A 16 -3.82 11.48 20.99
N CYS A 17 -3.94 10.35 20.29
CA CYS A 17 -2.89 9.88 19.40
C CYS A 17 -2.68 10.84 18.23
N MET A 18 -3.76 11.33 17.62
CA MET A 18 -3.68 12.26 16.50
C MET A 18 -3.12 13.62 16.92
N GLU A 19 -3.49 14.13 18.09
CA GLU A 19 -2.93 15.36 18.65
C GLU A 19 -1.39 15.26 18.78
N ARG A 20 -0.86 14.11 19.26
CA ARG A 20 0.61 13.91 19.33
C ARG A 20 1.26 13.83 17.96
N VAL A 21 0.60 13.16 17.01
CA VAL A 21 1.10 13.05 15.64
C VAL A 21 1.12 14.40 14.95
N GLU A 22 0.06 15.20 15.07
CA GLU A 22 -0.02 16.56 14.52
C GLU A 22 1.07 17.47 15.12
N ALA A 23 1.21 17.49 16.46
CA ALA A 23 2.26 18.26 17.13
C ALA A 23 3.66 17.86 16.65
N TRP A 24 3.90 16.55 16.49
CA TRP A 24 5.17 16.05 15.96
C TRP A 24 5.46 16.54 14.53
N PHE A 25 4.46 16.55 13.66
CA PHE A 25 4.61 17.09 12.30
C PHE A 25 4.85 18.61 12.28
N GLU A 26 4.37 19.33 13.27
CA GLU A 26 4.63 20.78 13.47
C GLU A 26 5.96 21.05 14.18
N GLY A 27 6.73 20.01 14.52
CA GLY A 27 8.00 20.12 15.24
C GLY A 27 7.84 20.34 16.74
N GLU A 28 6.66 20.09 17.28
CA GLU A 28 6.34 20.22 18.69
C GLU A 28 6.31 18.88 19.41
N LEU A 29 6.42 18.89 20.73
CA LEU A 29 6.35 17.75 21.60
C LEU A 29 5.35 18.03 22.72
N LEU A 30 4.24 17.28 22.79
CA LEU A 30 3.23 17.47 23.84
C LEU A 30 3.68 16.88 25.18
N ASP A 31 3.77 15.56 25.26
CA ASP A 31 4.15 14.82 26.47
C ASP A 31 5.30 13.84 26.18
N ARG A 32 5.31 13.25 25.02
CA ARG A 32 6.30 12.31 24.52
C ARG A 32 6.27 12.21 22.99
N PRO A 33 7.30 11.68 22.34
CA PRO A 33 7.25 11.38 20.92
C PRO A 33 6.14 10.37 20.59
N PRO A 34 5.50 10.46 19.41
CA PRO A 34 4.60 9.41 18.95
C PRO A 34 5.37 8.10 18.74
N VAL A 35 4.82 6.99 19.22
CA VAL A 35 5.46 5.67 19.15
C VAL A 35 4.48 4.66 18.55
N ARG A 36 4.88 4.03 17.43
CA ARG A 36 4.14 2.91 16.86
C ARG A 36 4.72 1.58 17.35
N PHE A 37 3.82 0.68 17.73
CA PHE A 37 4.19 -0.69 18.07
C PHE A 37 3.69 -1.62 16.97
N SER A 38 4.60 -2.42 16.43
CA SER A 38 4.25 -3.53 15.55
C SER A 38 4.75 -4.82 16.18
N ARG A 39 3.90 -5.84 16.20
CA ARG A 39 4.27 -7.19 16.59
C ARG A 39 3.99 -8.11 15.42
N HIS A 40 4.99 -8.83 15.00
CA HIS A 40 4.79 -9.94 14.09
C HIS A 40 4.10 -11.06 14.86
N ASN A 41 2.89 -11.44 14.48
CA ASN A 41 2.19 -12.59 15.03
C ASN A 41 2.39 -13.77 14.07
N ALA A 42 3.21 -14.72 14.46
CA ALA A 42 3.36 -15.97 13.72
C ALA A 42 2.03 -16.78 13.61
N GLU A 43 1.06 -16.48 14.49
CA GLU A 43 -0.30 -17.06 14.46
C GLU A 43 -1.15 -16.61 13.25
N PHE A 44 -0.68 -15.66 12.46
CA PHE A 44 -1.31 -15.20 11.21
C PHE A 44 -0.59 -15.70 9.96
N GLU A 45 0.31 -16.65 10.09
CA GLU A 45 0.68 -17.47 8.94
C GLU A 45 -0.56 -18.24 8.52
N VAL A 46 -1.09 -17.87 7.36
CA VAL A 46 -2.27 -18.50 6.81
C VAL A 46 -1.90 -19.95 6.50
N GLU A 47 -2.29 -20.89 7.38
CA GLU A 47 -2.33 -22.29 7.05
C GLU A 47 -3.39 -22.47 5.96
N GLY A 48 -2.99 -22.31 4.71
CA GLY A 48 -3.84 -22.48 3.55
C GLY A 48 -3.07 -23.12 2.42
N GLU A 49 -3.78 -23.68 1.48
CA GLU A 49 -3.19 -24.18 0.25
C GLU A 49 -2.45 -23.03 -0.44
N ARG A 50 -1.21 -23.27 -0.79
CA ARG A 50 -0.37 -22.27 -1.48
C ARG A 50 -0.97 -21.98 -2.85
N LEU A 51 -1.45 -20.76 -3.03
CA LEU A 51 -2.00 -20.31 -4.29
C LEU A 51 -0.88 -19.97 -5.27
N GLU A 52 -1.10 -20.28 -6.55
CA GLU A 52 -0.17 -19.97 -7.63
C GLU A 52 -0.93 -19.43 -8.85
N GLY A 53 -0.21 -18.70 -9.71
CA GLY A 53 -0.72 -18.25 -11.00
C GLY A 53 -2.00 -17.41 -10.89
N GLU A 54 -3.01 -17.81 -11.65
CA GLU A 54 -4.29 -17.08 -11.74
C GLU A 54 -5.09 -17.08 -10.42
N ALA A 55 -5.03 -18.14 -9.63
CA ALA A 55 -5.70 -18.19 -8.34
C ALA A 55 -5.10 -17.16 -7.36
N LEU A 56 -3.78 -16.99 -7.41
CA LEU A 56 -3.10 -15.99 -6.60
C LEU A 56 -3.44 -14.57 -7.07
N ARG A 57 -3.47 -14.35 -8.39
CA ARG A 57 -3.91 -13.08 -8.97
C ARG A 57 -5.35 -12.76 -8.57
N ALA A 58 -6.26 -13.72 -8.67
CA ALA A 58 -7.67 -13.55 -8.29
C ALA A 58 -7.82 -13.11 -6.82
N ARG A 59 -6.99 -13.65 -5.90
CA ARG A 59 -6.96 -13.21 -4.49
C ARG A 59 -6.59 -11.73 -4.35
N TRP A 60 -5.63 -11.23 -5.15
CA TRP A 60 -5.23 -9.83 -5.12
C TRP A 60 -6.31 -8.88 -5.65
N PHE A 61 -7.21 -9.36 -6.51
CA PHE A 61 -8.34 -8.60 -7.05
C PHE A 61 -9.66 -8.87 -6.32
N ASP A 62 -9.67 -9.77 -5.33
CA ASP A 62 -10.86 -10.03 -4.50
C ASP A 62 -11.05 -8.90 -3.48
N VAL A 63 -11.78 -7.88 -3.90
CA VAL A 63 -12.08 -6.68 -3.10
C VAL A 63 -12.74 -7.02 -1.77
N GLU A 64 -13.77 -7.88 -1.80
CA GLU A 64 -14.49 -8.26 -0.57
C GLU A 64 -13.61 -9.10 0.34
N GLY A 65 -12.93 -10.10 -0.21
CA GLY A 65 -12.03 -10.98 0.55
C GLY A 65 -10.92 -10.20 1.25
N GLN A 66 -10.27 -9.24 0.57
CA GLN A 66 -9.23 -8.42 1.17
C GLN A 66 -9.74 -7.57 2.34
N VAL A 67 -10.88 -6.89 2.18
CA VAL A 67 -11.43 -6.03 3.23
C VAL A 67 -11.94 -6.87 4.41
N GLN A 68 -12.58 -8.01 4.16
CA GLN A 68 -13.03 -8.91 5.21
C GLN A 68 -11.87 -9.58 5.97
N ALA A 69 -10.81 -9.98 5.27
CA ALA A 69 -9.58 -10.49 5.90
C ALA A 69 -8.94 -9.44 6.82
N PHE A 70 -8.90 -8.18 6.38
CA PHE A 70 -8.42 -7.09 7.22
C PHE A 70 -9.31 -6.90 8.46
N LEU A 71 -10.64 -6.84 8.30
CA LEU A 71 -11.57 -6.73 9.43
C LEU A 71 -11.41 -7.88 10.43
N ALA A 72 -11.26 -9.10 9.94
CA ALA A 72 -10.97 -10.26 10.78
C ALA A 72 -9.64 -10.09 11.53
N SER A 73 -8.64 -9.56 10.85
CA SER A 73 -7.30 -9.36 11.43
C SER A 73 -7.25 -8.33 12.56
N ILE A 74 -8.13 -7.34 12.58
CA ILE A 74 -8.20 -6.31 13.62
C ILE A 74 -9.19 -6.63 14.74
N LYS A 75 -10.04 -7.65 14.55
CA LYS A 75 -11.07 -8.03 15.50
C LYS A 75 -10.46 -8.44 16.85
N GLY A 76 -10.93 -7.82 17.94
CA GLY A 76 -10.46 -8.11 19.30
C GLY A 76 -9.04 -7.64 19.61
N ARG A 77 -8.37 -6.95 18.67
CA ARG A 77 -7.05 -6.37 18.93
C ARG A 77 -7.15 -5.08 19.73
N ARG A 78 -6.10 -4.84 20.53
CA ARG A 78 -5.84 -3.54 21.15
C ARG A 78 -4.60 -2.92 20.50
N PHE A 79 -4.67 -1.64 20.24
CA PHE A 79 -3.60 -0.88 19.63
C PHE A 79 -2.97 0.05 20.67
N ASN A 80 -1.67 -0.09 20.88
CA ASN A 80 -0.92 0.67 21.87
C ASN A 80 -0.14 1.83 21.22
N GLY A 81 0.13 2.87 22.00
CA GLY A 81 0.81 4.06 21.51
C GLY A 81 0.03 4.71 20.36
N GLU A 82 0.71 5.21 19.36
CA GLU A 82 0.13 5.81 18.16
C GLU A 82 -0.07 4.78 17.03
N THR A 83 -0.23 3.50 17.41
CA THR A 83 -0.69 2.45 16.49
C THR A 83 -2.20 2.44 16.45
N PHE A 84 -2.78 2.34 15.29
CA PHE A 84 -4.21 2.20 15.05
C PHE A 84 -4.47 1.42 13.76
N PRO A 85 -5.67 0.84 13.57
CA PRO A 85 -5.95 0.04 12.39
C PRO A 85 -6.05 0.92 11.14
N VAL A 86 -5.25 0.60 10.13
CA VAL A 86 -5.26 1.26 8.83
C VAL A 86 -5.41 0.20 7.76
N PHE A 87 -6.49 0.27 6.97
CA PHE A 87 -6.60 -0.50 5.74
C PHE A 87 -5.82 0.22 4.64
N TRP A 88 -5.02 -0.51 3.94
CA TRP A 88 -4.17 0.01 2.89
C TRP A 88 -4.52 -0.68 1.56
N PRO A 89 -5.28 0.00 0.65
CA PRO A 89 -5.54 -0.54 -0.67
C PRO A 89 -4.23 -0.82 -1.38
N ASN A 90 -3.97 -2.06 -1.73
CA ASN A 90 -2.66 -2.46 -2.22
C ASN A 90 -2.75 -3.54 -3.29
N LEU A 91 -2.07 -3.33 -4.41
CA LEU A 91 -1.85 -4.32 -5.47
C LEU A 91 -0.34 -4.56 -5.71
N GLY A 92 0.48 -4.18 -4.74
CA GLY A 92 1.93 -4.31 -4.77
C GLY A 92 2.66 -2.99 -5.07
N PRO A 93 3.95 -2.93 -4.77
CA PRO A 93 4.72 -1.68 -4.81
C PRO A 93 4.93 -1.13 -6.22
N GLU A 94 4.86 -2.00 -7.25
CA GLU A 94 5.11 -1.61 -8.64
C GLU A 94 3.81 -1.30 -9.42
N VAL A 95 2.68 -1.17 -8.71
CA VAL A 95 1.38 -0.88 -9.33
C VAL A 95 1.37 0.42 -10.14
N TYR A 96 2.20 1.40 -9.78
CA TYR A 96 2.32 2.64 -10.54
C TYR A 96 2.84 2.38 -11.97
N ALA A 97 3.77 1.47 -12.14
CA ALA A 97 4.24 1.07 -13.46
C ALA A 97 3.13 0.39 -14.30
N ALA A 98 2.23 -0.33 -13.65
CA ALA A 98 1.11 -1.01 -14.30
C ALA A 98 0.08 -0.04 -14.88
N PHE A 99 -0.07 1.16 -14.32
CA PHE A 99 -0.93 2.21 -14.89
C PHE A 99 -0.47 2.69 -16.27
N TYR A 100 0.76 2.35 -16.65
CA TYR A 100 1.34 2.64 -17.97
C TYR A 100 1.42 1.40 -18.88
N GLY A 101 0.71 0.33 -18.50
CA GLY A 101 0.61 -0.88 -19.30
C GLY A 101 1.65 -1.96 -18.98
N CYS A 102 2.42 -1.81 -17.89
CA CYS A 102 3.35 -2.84 -17.44
C CYS A 102 2.58 -3.94 -16.68
N PRO A 103 2.60 -5.21 -17.11
CA PRO A 103 1.88 -6.26 -16.41
C PRO A 103 2.49 -6.56 -15.04
N LEU A 104 1.66 -6.97 -14.07
CA LEU A 104 2.12 -7.45 -12.77
C LEU A 104 1.99 -8.97 -12.66
N VAL A 105 2.97 -9.57 -12.02
CA VAL A 105 2.94 -10.94 -11.53
C VAL A 105 2.79 -10.90 -10.01
N TYR A 106 1.92 -11.73 -9.48
CA TYR A 106 1.56 -11.75 -8.07
C TYR A 106 2.22 -12.90 -7.32
N GLY A 107 2.84 -12.57 -6.20
CA GLY A 107 3.27 -13.52 -5.18
C GLY A 107 2.31 -13.54 -3.99
N GLU A 108 2.61 -14.33 -2.97
CA GLU A 108 1.77 -14.41 -1.78
C GLU A 108 1.74 -13.11 -0.98
N VAL A 109 2.84 -12.37 -0.96
CA VAL A 109 3.05 -11.18 -0.12
C VAL A 109 3.19 -9.90 -0.92
N THR A 110 3.69 -9.97 -2.15
CA THR A 110 3.98 -8.81 -3.00
C THR A 110 3.75 -9.12 -4.48
N SER A 111 3.83 -8.11 -5.32
CA SER A 111 3.79 -8.24 -6.77
C SER A 111 5.04 -7.66 -7.41
N TRP A 112 5.30 -8.05 -8.65
CA TRP A 112 6.41 -7.56 -9.46
C TRP A 112 5.94 -7.18 -10.85
N ALA A 113 6.51 -6.12 -11.40
CA ALA A 113 6.30 -5.76 -12.80
C ALA A 113 7.05 -6.73 -13.73
N VAL A 114 6.39 -7.10 -14.81
CA VAL A 114 7.08 -7.74 -15.95
C VAL A 114 7.67 -6.62 -16.80
N HIS A 115 9.00 -6.54 -16.86
CA HIS A 115 9.67 -5.47 -17.61
C HIS A 115 9.15 -5.35 -19.04
N CYS A 116 8.77 -4.17 -19.45
CA CYS A 116 8.11 -3.91 -20.72
C CYS A 116 8.85 -2.90 -21.61
N VAL A 117 10.02 -2.41 -21.18
CA VAL A 117 10.84 -1.44 -21.89
C VAL A 117 12.24 -2.01 -22.12
N GLU A 118 12.53 -2.39 -23.35
CA GLU A 118 13.88 -2.79 -23.78
C GLU A 118 14.56 -1.69 -24.59
N THR A 119 13.79 -0.96 -25.38
CA THR A 119 14.28 0.04 -26.32
C THR A 119 13.67 1.42 -26.04
N ARG A 120 14.27 2.44 -26.66
CA ARG A 120 13.72 3.81 -26.63
C ARG A 120 12.35 3.90 -27.30
N ALA A 121 12.06 3.02 -28.25
CA ALA A 121 10.76 2.96 -28.91
C ALA A 121 9.67 2.45 -27.98
N ASP A 122 9.99 1.51 -27.09
CA ASP A 122 9.04 0.99 -26.10
C ASP A 122 8.70 2.08 -25.06
N LEU A 123 9.70 2.81 -24.59
CA LEU A 123 9.48 3.95 -23.70
C LEU A 123 8.52 4.98 -24.33
N ALA A 124 8.60 5.22 -25.63
CA ALA A 124 7.71 6.13 -26.32
C ALA A 124 6.26 5.63 -26.45
N ARG A 125 6.01 4.35 -26.17
CA ARG A 125 4.65 3.74 -26.18
C ARG A 125 3.95 3.81 -24.84
N LEU A 126 4.70 3.99 -23.75
CA LEU A 126 4.10 4.09 -22.41
C LEU A 126 3.08 5.23 -22.36
N ARG A 127 1.88 4.92 -21.93
CA ARG A 127 0.80 5.88 -21.73
C ARG A 127 0.08 5.57 -20.45
N PHE A 128 -0.16 6.58 -19.66
CA PHE A 128 -1.01 6.45 -18.49
C PHE A 128 -2.43 6.10 -18.92
N ASP A 129 -2.97 5.02 -18.37
CA ASP A 129 -4.33 4.57 -18.60
C ASP A 129 -5.13 4.65 -17.29
N PRO A 130 -5.98 5.68 -17.12
CA PRO A 130 -6.81 5.83 -15.93
C PRO A 130 -7.93 4.80 -15.82
N GLU A 131 -8.22 4.07 -16.90
CA GLU A 131 -9.28 3.06 -16.95
C GLU A 131 -8.73 1.62 -16.90
N CYS A 132 -7.42 1.47 -16.67
CA CYS A 132 -6.84 0.14 -16.54
C CYS A 132 -7.40 -0.64 -15.35
N GLU A 133 -7.34 -1.96 -15.42
CA GLU A 133 -7.85 -2.86 -14.38
C GLU A 133 -7.27 -2.59 -12.98
N TYR A 134 -6.03 -2.15 -12.89
CA TYR A 134 -5.36 -1.86 -11.62
C TYR A 134 -5.94 -0.61 -10.94
N MET A 135 -6.20 0.44 -11.71
CA MET A 135 -6.89 1.64 -11.23
C MET A 135 -8.31 1.30 -10.75
N ALA A 136 -9.05 0.52 -11.55
CA ALA A 136 -10.40 0.10 -11.21
C ALA A 136 -10.43 -0.75 -9.92
N ALA A 137 -9.48 -1.66 -9.75
CA ALA A 137 -9.37 -2.49 -8.56
C ALA A 137 -9.02 -1.68 -7.30
N LEU A 138 -8.07 -0.74 -7.40
CA LEU A 138 -7.72 0.14 -6.29
C LEU A 138 -8.87 1.07 -5.90
N ASP A 139 -9.61 1.61 -6.87
CA ASP A 139 -10.81 2.41 -6.60
C ASP A 139 -11.87 1.56 -5.90
N ALA A 140 -12.13 0.34 -6.36
CA ALA A 140 -13.08 -0.58 -5.74
C ALA A 140 -12.67 -0.96 -4.31
N LEU A 141 -11.39 -1.29 -4.08
CA LEU A 141 -10.84 -1.56 -2.74
C LEU A 141 -11.02 -0.35 -1.81
N THR A 142 -10.69 0.83 -2.30
CA THR A 142 -10.80 2.07 -1.53
C THR A 142 -12.25 2.37 -1.18
N ARG A 143 -13.17 2.31 -2.14
CA ARG A 143 -14.61 2.54 -1.91
C ARG A 143 -15.16 1.54 -0.91
N ARG A 144 -14.89 0.25 -1.11
CA ARG A 144 -15.38 -0.79 -0.22
C ARG A 144 -14.83 -0.63 1.21
N ALA A 145 -13.56 -0.30 1.34
CA ALA A 145 -12.97 -0.01 2.64
C ALA A 145 -13.62 1.22 3.31
N LEU A 146 -13.85 2.31 2.56
CA LEU A 146 -14.51 3.51 3.09
C LEU A 146 -15.94 3.25 3.57
N GLU A 147 -16.70 2.40 2.88
CA GLU A 147 -18.05 2.01 3.33
C GLU A 147 -18.02 1.30 4.69
N LEU A 148 -16.99 0.52 4.97
CA LEU A 148 -16.87 -0.29 6.17
C LEU A 148 -16.02 0.35 7.27
N ALA A 149 -15.31 1.44 6.97
CA ALA A 149 -14.37 2.09 7.89
C ALA A 149 -15.00 2.82 9.08
N PRO A 150 -16.20 3.46 9.01
CA PRO A 150 -16.66 4.34 10.07
C PRO A 150 -16.63 3.69 11.46
N GLY A 151 -15.89 4.31 12.37
CA GLY A 151 -15.70 3.85 13.74
C GLY A 151 -14.77 2.64 13.92
N ARG A 152 -14.26 2.05 12.86
CA ARG A 152 -13.49 0.80 12.93
C ARG A 152 -12.02 0.95 12.57
N PHE A 153 -11.73 1.63 11.48
CA PHE A 153 -10.37 1.80 10.97
C PHE A 153 -10.24 3.02 10.06
N ILE A 154 -9.00 3.37 9.74
CA ILE A 154 -8.67 4.41 8.78
C ILE A 154 -8.39 3.75 7.43
N VAL A 155 -8.77 4.41 6.34
CA VAL A 155 -8.36 4.01 4.99
C VAL A 155 -7.18 4.88 4.58
N GLY A 156 -6.05 4.24 4.32
CA GLY A 156 -4.84 4.88 3.81
C GLY A 156 -4.85 5.04 2.30
N TYR A 157 -3.89 5.79 1.80
CA TYR A 157 -3.62 5.87 0.37
C TYR A 157 -2.84 4.64 -0.11
N THR A 158 -3.05 4.27 -1.38
CA THR A 158 -2.20 3.28 -2.05
C THR A 158 -0.75 3.78 -2.12
N ASP A 159 0.19 2.85 -1.99
CA ASP A 159 1.60 3.16 -2.12
C ASP A 159 1.98 3.28 -3.59
N LEU A 160 2.43 4.46 -3.97
CA LEU A 160 2.82 4.76 -5.35
C LEU A 160 4.32 5.08 -5.37
N HIS A 161 5.06 4.33 -6.15
CA HIS A 161 6.50 4.47 -6.33
C HIS A 161 6.84 5.07 -7.70
N PRO A 162 6.70 6.39 -7.87
CA PRO A 162 7.09 7.07 -9.11
C PRO A 162 8.62 7.22 -9.22
N GLY A 163 9.08 7.77 -10.35
CA GLY A 163 10.48 8.11 -10.54
C GLY A 163 11.35 6.90 -10.84
N ILE A 164 12.44 6.73 -10.08
CA ILE A 164 13.42 5.67 -10.34
C ILE A 164 12.83 4.27 -10.15
N ASP A 165 11.96 4.08 -9.16
CA ASP A 165 11.34 2.79 -8.89
C ASP A 165 10.47 2.36 -10.08
N THR A 166 9.69 3.27 -10.63
CA THR A 166 8.90 3.02 -11.84
C THR A 166 9.79 2.72 -13.05
N ALA A 167 10.90 3.44 -13.21
CA ALA A 167 11.84 3.18 -14.31
C ALA A 167 12.49 1.81 -14.16
N VAL A 168 12.81 1.38 -12.95
CA VAL A 168 13.29 0.03 -12.64
C VAL A 168 12.21 -1.01 -12.92
N ALA A 169 10.98 -0.77 -12.53
CA ALA A 169 9.85 -1.66 -12.81
C ALA A 169 9.63 -1.86 -14.32
N TRP A 170 9.80 -0.81 -15.14
CA TRP A 170 9.66 -0.92 -16.59
C TRP A 170 10.81 -1.66 -17.26
N ARG A 171 12.06 -1.53 -16.78
CA ARG A 171 13.27 -1.95 -17.51
C ARG A 171 14.15 -2.97 -16.77
N GLY A 172 13.94 -3.20 -15.49
CA GLY A 172 14.83 -3.98 -14.63
C GLY A 172 15.95 -3.14 -14.01
N GLN A 173 16.62 -3.72 -13.04
CA GLN A 173 17.65 -3.03 -12.24
C GLN A 173 18.98 -2.90 -12.97
N GLU A 174 19.37 -3.91 -13.74
CA GLU A 174 20.72 -4.00 -14.34
C GLU A 174 21.14 -2.79 -15.20
N PRO A 175 20.25 -2.20 -16.03
CA PRO A 175 20.64 -1.05 -16.83
C PRO A 175 20.92 0.22 -16.03
N PHE A 176 20.45 0.32 -14.79
CA PHE A 176 20.56 1.53 -14.00
C PHE A 176 21.82 1.58 -13.13
N TRP A 177 22.28 0.45 -12.60
CA TRP A 177 23.37 0.42 -11.63
C TRP A 177 24.77 0.73 -12.19
N PRO A 178 25.20 0.26 -13.37
CA PRO A 178 26.56 0.57 -13.86
C PRO A 178 26.65 1.87 -14.69
N LYS A 179 25.56 2.34 -15.29
CA LYS A 179 25.58 3.44 -16.27
C LYS A 179 24.95 4.74 -15.80
N THR A 180 23.97 4.68 -14.92
CA THR A 180 23.24 5.88 -14.46
C THR A 180 24.04 6.66 -13.41
N ILE A 181 24.81 5.98 -12.59
CA ILE A 181 25.70 6.66 -11.62
C ILE A 181 26.78 7.48 -12.32
N VAL A 182 27.25 7.04 -13.49
CA VAL A 182 28.26 7.77 -14.28
C VAL A 182 27.65 8.95 -15.02
N THR A 183 26.37 8.93 -15.35
CA THR A 183 25.73 9.99 -16.15
C THR A 183 25.20 11.16 -15.28
N VAL A 184 25.01 10.95 -13.99
CA VAL A 184 24.56 12.00 -13.06
C VAL A 184 25.72 12.88 -12.55
N PHE A 185 26.97 12.45 -12.73
CA PHE A 185 28.17 13.18 -12.26
C PHE A 185 29.06 13.72 -13.39
N VAL A 186 28.60 13.75 -14.64
CA VAL A 186 29.21 14.40 -15.80
C VAL A 186 28.19 15.37 -16.40
#